data_93a658f811bc58145ad7842dc4a86c4e
#
_entry.id   93a658f811bc58145ad7842dc4a86c4e
#
_cell.length_a   1.000
_cell.length_b   1.000
_cell.length_c   1.000
_cell.angle_alpha   90.00
_cell.angle_beta   90.00
_cell.angle_gamma   90.00
#
_symmetry.space_group_name_H-M   'P 1'
#
loop_
_entity.id
_entity.type
_entity.pdbx_description
1 polymer ?
#
loop_
_entity_poly.entity_id
_entity_poly.type
_entity_poly.pdbx_seq_one_letter_code
_entity_poly.pdbx_strand_id
1 'polypeptide(L)'
;MAKLEQVGSAVPLVRAGGISKHFGEGDTRVDALENVSIEVFPGQVVALLGPSGSGKSTLLNVIGCILDPSEGKLELDGDLVYDNRWLRSDLRRLRLDKIGFIFQFHNLLPFLDAKDNVALVLQLAGADSRSARVRAVELLDYLEVGNRKDSLPSKLSGGEAQRVAIARALANKPRIILADEPTAALDSVRAGIVMDLLRKLAAEQDAAVIAVTHDDKIFDRFDHMYHLRDGRLDGNGGA
;
A
#
# COMPACT_ATOMS: atom_id res chain seq x y z
N MET A 1 -25.83 4.07 15.30
CA MET A 1 -26.19 2.66 15.08
C MET A 1 -26.86 2.49 13.71
N ALA A 2 -26.16 2.79 12.59
CA ALA A 2 -26.74 2.62 11.24
C ALA A 2 -25.63 2.57 10.16
N LYS A 3 -24.61 1.72 10.28
CA LYS A 3 -23.58 1.52 9.25
C LYS A 3 -23.07 0.08 9.12
N LEU A 4 -23.69 -0.87 9.77
CA LEU A 4 -23.24 -2.29 9.78
C LEU A 4 -24.04 -3.22 8.85
N GLU A 5 -25.01 -2.73 8.06
CA GLU A 5 -25.90 -3.60 7.28
C GLU A 5 -25.65 -3.63 5.76
N GLN A 6 -24.57 -3.03 5.22
CA GLN A 6 -24.32 -3.04 3.77
C GLN A 6 -23.07 -3.79 3.31
N VAL A 7 -22.44 -4.63 4.14
CA VAL A 7 -21.24 -5.41 3.71
C VAL A 7 -21.60 -6.68 2.93
N GLY A 8 -22.86 -6.98 2.73
CA GLY A 8 -23.35 -8.27 2.23
C GLY A 8 -23.18 -8.58 0.73
N SER A 9 -22.60 -7.69 -0.12
CA SER A 9 -22.41 -7.99 -1.55
C SER A 9 -21.17 -7.37 -2.20
N ALA A 10 -20.35 -6.64 -1.49
CA ALA A 10 -19.15 -6.03 -2.07
C ALA A 10 -18.05 -7.09 -2.29
N VAL A 11 -17.48 -7.10 -3.49
CA VAL A 11 -16.32 -7.94 -3.80
C VAL A 11 -15.07 -7.27 -3.22
N PRO A 12 -14.22 -7.97 -2.44
CA PRO A 12 -13.00 -7.38 -1.92
C PRO A 12 -12.03 -7.01 -3.05
N LEU A 13 -11.32 -5.91 -2.88
CA LEU A 13 -10.23 -5.51 -3.77
C LEU A 13 -8.95 -6.31 -3.52
N VAL A 14 -8.75 -6.75 -2.29
CA VAL A 14 -7.66 -7.66 -1.92
C VAL A 14 -8.27 -8.83 -1.18
N ARG A 15 -8.04 -10.05 -1.70
CA ARG A 15 -8.31 -11.30 -1.01
C ARG A 15 -7.04 -12.14 -1.01
N ALA A 16 -6.44 -12.29 0.14
CA ALA A 16 -5.35 -13.23 0.38
C ALA A 16 -5.94 -14.42 1.16
N GLY A 17 -5.81 -15.61 0.63
CA GLY A 17 -6.37 -16.83 1.22
C GLY A 17 -5.27 -17.87 1.47
N GLY A 18 -5.02 -18.21 2.74
CA GLY A 18 -4.06 -19.23 3.13
C GLY A 18 -2.62 -18.93 2.73
N ILE A 19 -2.24 -17.67 2.67
CA ILE A 19 -0.90 -17.25 2.25
C ILE A 19 0.13 -17.76 3.26
N SER A 20 1.09 -18.54 2.76
CA SER A 20 2.28 -18.95 3.49
C SER A 20 3.54 -18.48 2.76
N LYS A 21 4.57 -18.12 3.53
CA LYS A 21 5.88 -17.75 2.99
C LYS A 21 6.98 -18.25 3.89
N HIS A 22 7.85 -19.07 3.34
CA HIS A 22 9.09 -19.47 3.98
C HIS A 22 10.31 -19.00 3.18
N PHE A 23 11.42 -18.79 3.89
CA PHE A 23 12.74 -18.49 3.36
C PHE A 23 13.71 -19.58 3.79
N GLY A 24 14.74 -19.83 3.00
CA GLY A 24 15.72 -20.89 3.26
C GLY A 24 15.17 -22.29 3.03
N GLU A 25 16.02 -23.27 3.25
CA GLU A 25 15.71 -24.71 3.11
C GLU A 25 16.31 -25.50 4.29
N GLY A 26 15.73 -26.66 4.60
CA GLY A 26 16.20 -27.53 5.67
C GLY A 26 16.30 -26.80 7.01
N ASP A 27 17.47 -26.91 7.67
CA ASP A 27 17.70 -26.32 9.01
C ASP A 27 17.75 -24.78 9.03
N THR A 28 17.83 -24.14 7.86
CA THR A 28 17.81 -22.66 7.74
C THR A 28 16.43 -22.09 7.40
N ARG A 29 15.41 -22.94 7.35
CA ARG A 29 14.06 -22.52 7.04
C ARG A 29 13.49 -21.58 8.11
N VAL A 30 12.94 -20.45 7.66
CA VAL A 30 12.20 -19.49 8.49
C VAL A 30 10.82 -19.31 7.88
N ASP A 31 9.78 -19.64 8.63
CA ASP A 31 8.40 -19.44 8.22
C ASP A 31 7.99 -18.02 8.59
N ALA A 32 7.98 -17.14 7.58
CA ALA A 32 7.66 -15.73 7.76
C ALA A 32 6.15 -15.44 7.73
N LEU A 33 5.37 -16.29 7.06
CA LEU A 33 3.91 -16.30 7.05
C LEU A 33 3.41 -17.73 7.06
N GLU A 34 2.37 -18.01 7.85
CA GLU A 34 1.74 -19.30 7.95
C GLU A 34 0.21 -19.17 7.86
N ASN A 35 -0.35 -19.62 6.74
CA ASN A 35 -1.80 -19.71 6.49
C ASN A 35 -2.56 -18.39 6.79
N VAL A 36 -2.02 -17.27 6.34
CA VAL A 36 -2.60 -15.94 6.56
C VAL A 36 -3.72 -15.67 5.57
N SER A 37 -4.90 -15.24 6.07
CA SER A 37 -6.05 -14.90 5.23
C SER A 37 -6.59 -13.52 5.63
N ILE A 38 -6.66 -12.58 4.66
CA ILE A 38 -7.24 -11.25 4.86
C ILE A 38 -8.10 -10.86 3.66
N GLU A 39 -9.10 -10.03 3.92
CA GLU A 39 -9.90 -9.38 2.89
C GLU A 39 -9.95 -7.88 3.14
N VAL A 40 -9.84 -7.08 2.06
CA VAL A 40 -9.98 -5.62 2.14
C VAL A 40 -10.90 -5.14 1.03
N PHE A 41 -11.90 -4.39 1.42
CA PHE A 41 -12.97 -3.95 0.53
C PHE A 41 -12.73 -2.53 -0.02
N PRO A 42 -13.42 -2.14 -1.11
CA PRO A 42 -13.38 -0.77 -1.63
C PRO A 42 -13.70 0.25 -0.53
N GLY A 43 -12.95 1.34 -0.49
CA GLY A 43 -13.12 2.43 0.47
C GLY A 43 -12.56 2.16 1.88
N GLN A 44 -12.06 0.96 2.16
CA GLN A 44 -11.51 0.61 3.47
C GLN A 44 -10.04 1.01 3.64
N VAL A 45 -9.72 1.43 4.85
CA VAL A 45 -8.35 1.63 5.33
C VAL A 45 -8.07 0.64 6.45
N VAL A 46 -7.14 -0.28 6.22
CA VAL A 46 -6.86 -1.42 7.10
C VAL A 46 -5.44 -1.34 7.63
N ALA A 47 -5.26 -1.64 8.91
CA ALA A 47 -3.94 -1.77 9.53
C ALA A 47 -3.46 -3.22 9.58
N LEU A 48 -2.16 -3.42 9.32
CA LEU A 48 -1.41 -4.62 9.70
C LEU A 48 -0.56 -4.28 10.91
N LEU A 49 -0.91 -4.84 12.07
CA LEU A 49 -0.27 -4.59 13.36
C LEU A 49 0.53 -5.81 13.82
N GLY A 50 1.49 -5.60 14.70
CA GLY A 50 2.27 -6.68 15.33
C GLY A 50 3.72 -6.27 15.59
N PRO A 51 4.48 -7.07 16.35
CA PRO A 51 5.87 -6.78 16.68
C PRO A 51 6.78 -6.79 15.43
N SER A 52 8.00 -6.28 15.57
CA SER A 52 9.02 -6.43 14.52
C SER A 52 9.27 -7.91 14.23
N GLY A 53 9.42 -8.27 12.96
CA GLY A 53 9.62 -9.67 12.54
C GLY A 53 8.34 -10.51 12.45
N SER A 54 7.15 -9.99 12.78
CA SER A 54 5.92 -10.78 12.74
C SER A 54 5.38 -11.12 11.34
N GLY A 55 6.01 -10.65 10.25
CA GLY A 55 5.61 -10.95 8.88
C GLY A 55 4.84 -9.85 8.14
N LYS A 56 4.57 -8.69 8.75
CA LYS A 56 3.77 -7.59 8.15
C LYS A 56 4.27 -7.11 6.80
N SER A 57 5.55 -6.71 6.72
CA SER A 57 6.16 -6.27 5.46
C SER A 57 6.28 -7.41 4.46
N THR A 58 6.42 -8.66 4.92
CA THR A 58 6.37 -9.85 4.06
C THR A 58 5.00 -9.99 3.41
N LEU A 59 3.91 -9.90 4.20
CA LEU A 59 2.55 -9.96 3.68
C LEU A 59 2.26 -8.79 2.73
N LEU A 60 2.68 -7.56 3.10
CA LEU A 60 2.52 -6.39 2.24
C LEU A 60 3.23 -6.58 0.89
N ASN A 61 4.46 -7.13 0.88
CA ASN A 61 5.22 -7.41 -0.33
C ASN A 61 4.62 -8.54 -1.17
N VAL A 62 4.01 -9.55 -0.55
CA VAL A 62 3.26 -10.60 -1.25
C VAL A 62 2.04 -10.01 -1.95
N ILE A 63 1.21 -9.24 -1.24
CA ILE A 63 0.04 -8.54 -1.82
C ILE A 63 0.49 -7.60 -2.94
N GLY A 64 1.63 -6.96 -2.75
CA GLY A 64 2.25 -6.07 -3.74
C GLY A 64 2.86 -6.77 -4.95
N CYS A 65 2.80 -8.09 -5.04
CA CYS A 65 3.43 -8.87 -6.11
C CYS A 65 4.94 -8.58 -6.27
N ILE A 66 5.61 -8.24 -5.16
CA ILE A 66 7.07 -8.02 -5.10
C ILE A 66 7.76 -9.30 -4.64
N LEU A 67 7.11 -10.05 -3.76
CA LEU A 67 7.61 -11.28 -3.17
C LEU A 67 6.67 -12.44 -3.52
N ASP A 68 7.24 -13.55 -3.97
CA ASP A 68 6.48 -14.75 -4.27
C ASP A 68 6.01 -15.40 -2.96
N PRO A 69 4.72 -15.66 -2.77
CA PRO A 69 4.27 -16.54 -1.69
C PRO A 69 4.76 -17.97 -1.95
N SER A 70 4.84 -18.77 -0.91
CA SER A 70 5.16 -20.20 -1.04
C SER A 70 3.92 -21.02 -1.32
N GLU A 71 2.79 -20.64 -0.71
CA GLU A 71 1.49 -21.31 -0.86
C GLU A 71 0.35 -20.29 -0.73
N GLY A 72 -0.86 -20.70 -1.14
CA GLY A 72 -2.08 -19.96 -0.97
C GLY A 72 -2.64 -19.36 -2.25
N LYS A 73 -3.56 -18.42 -2.10
CA LYS A 73 -4.24 -17.71 -3.20
C LYS A 73 -4.22 -16.22 -2.98
N LEU A 74 -4.08 -15.46 -4.07
CA LEU A 74 -4.16 -14.01 -4.06
C LEU A 74 -5.05 -13.52 -5.20
N GLU A 75 -6.11 -12.81 -4.83
CA GLU A 75 -6.99 -12.09 -5.76
C GLU A 75 -6.79 -10.58 -5.55
N LEU A 76 -6.62 -9.83 -6.65
CA LEU A 76 -6.45 -8.39 -6.64
C LEU A 76 -7.41 -7.75 -7.63
N ASP A 77 -8.32 -6.91 -7.14
CA ASP A 77 -9.33 -6.20 -7.93
C ASP A 77 -10.11 -7.15 -8.84
N GLY A 78 -10.60 -8.26 -8.26
CA GLY A 78 -11.39 -9.29 -8.93
C GLY A 78 -10.59 -10.28 -9.78
N ASP A 79 -9.28 -10.08 -9.97
CA ASP A 79 -8.44 -11.02 -10.72
C ASP A 79 -7.70 -11.98 -9.79
N LEU A 80 -7.85 -13.28 -9.98
CA LEU A 80 -7.00 -14.29 -9.34
C LEU A 80 -5.61 -14.22 -9.99
N VAL A 81 -4.63 -13.73 -9.22
CA VAL A 81 -3.27 -13.48 -9.73
C VAL A 81 -2.27 -14.56 -9.31
N TYR A 82 -2.54 -15.24 -8.19
CA TYR A 82 -1.71 -16.33 -7.66
C TYR A 82 -2.60 -17.46 -7.12
N ASP A 83 -2.25 -18.70 -7.46
CA ASP A 83 -2.81 -19.95 -6.89
C ASP A 83 -1.69 -20.99 -6.83
N ASN A 84 -0.93 -20.98 -5.73
CA ASN A 84 0.31 -21.75 -5.54
C ASN A 84 1.38 -21.54 -6.66
N ARG A 85 1.09 -20.67 -7.59
CA ARG A 85 1.98 -20.17 -8.66
C ARG A 85 1.39 -18.88 -9.23
N TRP A 86 2.22 -18.05 -9.82
CA TRP A 86 1.72 -16.89 -10.56
C TRP A 86 0.93 -17.32 -11.79
N LEU A 87 -0.26 -16.75 -11.96
CA LEU A 87 -1.14 -16.97 -13.10
C LEU A 87 -0.96 -15.90 -14.18
N ARG A 88 -0.15 -14.88 -13.90
CA ARG A 88 0.21 -13.80 -14.82
C ARG A 88 1.73 -13.75 -14.99
N SER A 89 2.18 -13.54 -16.23
CA SER A 89 3.59 -13.42 -16.58
C SER A 89 4.15 -12.01 -16.37
N ASP A 90 3.32 -10.97 -16.49
CA ASP A 90 3.74 -9.57 -16.34
C ASP A 90 3.23 -8.96 -15.01
N LEU A 91 3.93 -9.31 -13.93
CA LEU A 91 3.66 -8.75 -12.61
C LEU A 91 4.05 -7.25 -12.52
N ARG A 92 4.97 -6.79 -13.36
CA ARG A 92 5.33 -5.37 -13.43
C ARG A 92 4.13 -4.56 -13.92
N ARG A 93 3.46 -5.02 -14.97
CA ARG A 93 2.26 -4.36 -15.52
C ARG A 93 1.13 -4.37 -14.50
N LEU A 94 0.89 -5.52 -13.83
CA LEU A 94 -0.09 -5.63 -12.76
C LEU A 94 0.13 -4.59 -11.65
N ARG A 95 1.37 -4.43 -11.18
CA ARG A 95 1.71 -3.41 -10.18
C ARG A 95 1.42 -1.99 -10.67
N LEU A 96 1.86 -1.66 -11.88
CA LEU A 96 1.64 -0.34 -12.46
C LEU A 96 0.16 0.03 -12.60
N ASP A 97 -0.69 -0.96 -12.93
CA ASP A 97 -2.10 -0.73 -13.20
C ASP A 97 -2.95 -0.74 -11.92
N LYS A 98 -2.62 -1.57 -10.93
CA LYS A 98 -3.52 -1.83 -9.79
C LYS A 98 -2.99 -1.37 -8.44
N ILE A 99 -1.67 -1.17 -8.28
CA ILE A 99 -1.04 -1.01 -6.96
C ILE A 99 -0.25 0.29 -6.87
N GLY A 100 -0.52 1.08 -5.83
CA GLY A 100 0.30 2.21 -5.41
C GLY A 100 1.09 1.87 -4.15
N PHE A 101 2.40 2.13 -4.15
CA PHE A 101 3.26 1.89 -2.99
C PHE A 101 3.70 3.19 -2.32
N ILE A 102 3.52 3.25 -1.00
CA ILE A 102 4.06 4.28 -0.10
C ILE A 102 5.06 3.58 0.83
N PHE A 103 6.32 3.96 0.75
CA PHE A 103 7.40 3.36 1.54
C PHE A 103 7.81 4.23 2.72
N GLN A 104 8.29 3.62 3.79
CA GLN A 104 8.76 4.26 5.01
C GLN A 104 9.81 5.37 4.75
N PHE A 105 10.77 5.12 3.86
CA PHE A 105 11.85 6.06 3.50
C PHE A 105 11.55 6.86 2.23
N HIS A 106 10.28 7.05 1.86
CA HIS A 106 9.80 7.73 0.66
C HIS A 106 10.34 7.17 -0.66
N ASN A 107 11.58 6.70 -0.72
CA ASN A 107 12.26 6.13 -1.89
C ASN A 107 12.14 7.03 -3.14
N LEU A 108 12.27 8.34 -2.95
CA LEU A 108 12.33 9.29 -4.07
C LEU A 108 13.69 9.17 -4.75
N LEU A 109 13.70 9.24 -6.07
CA LEU A 109 14.93 9.23 -6.85
C LEU A 109 15.65 10.57 -6.68
N PRO A 110 16.86 10.60 -6.11
CA PRO A 110 17.50 11.83 -5.66
C PRO A 110 17.92 12.79 -6.79
N PHE A 111 18.02 12.28 -8.00
CA PHE A 111 18.40 13.02 -9.21
C PHE A 111 17.20 13.51 -10.04
N LEU A 112 15.96 13.18 -9.63
CA LEU A 112 14.73 13.69 -10.23
C LEU A 112 14.08 14.69 -9.27
N ASP A 113 13.49 15.76 -9.82
CA ASP A 113 12.66 16.66 -9.03
C ASP A 113 11.34 15.98 -8.61
N ALA A 114 10.54 16.66 -7.78
CA ALA A 114 9.29 16.11 -7.26
C ALA A 114 8.32 15.73 -8.38
N LYS A 115 8.15 16.57 -9.38
CA LYS A 115 7.30 16.35 -10.54
C LYS A 115 7.75 15.14 -11.35
N ASP A 116 9.05 15.02 -11.62
CA ASP A 116 9.59 13.91 -12.40
C ASP A 116 9.61 12.59 -11.62
N ASN A 117 9.75 12.61 -10.28
CA ASN A 117 9.52 11.44 -9.43
C ASN A 117 8.10 10.87 -9.57
N VAL A 118 7.09 11.73 -9.69
CA VAL A 118 5.70 11.32 -9.90
C VAL A 118 5.45 10.92 -11.35
N ALA A 119 5.93 11.71 -12.32
CA ALA A 119 5.72 11.49 -13.75
C ALA A 119 6.34 10.17 -14.25
N LEU A 120 7.45 9.74 -13.63
CA LEU A 120 8.14 8.50 -14.02
C LEU A 120 7.22 7.28 -14.00
N VAL A 121 6.35 7.15 -12.99
CA VAL A 121 5.45 6.00 -12.86
C VAL A 121 4.44 5.97 -14.02
N LEU A 122 3.93 7.13 -14.42
CA LEU A 122 3.04 7.28 -15.57
C LEU A 122 3.75 6.92 -16.88
N GLN A 123 5.01 7.37 -17.05
CA GLN A 123 5.81 7.03 -18.25
C GLN A 123 6.10 5.53 -18.32
N LEU A 124 6.40 4.89 -17.19
CA LEU A 124 6.56 3.44 -17.09
C LEU A 124 5.28 2.67 -17.45
N ALA A 125 4.11 3.28 -17.23
CA ALA A 125 2.80 2.76 -17.65
C ALA A 125 2.49 3.03 -19.13
N GLY A 126 3.30 3.82 -19.83
CA GLY A 126 3.18 4.11 -21.27
C GLY A 126 2.65 5.50 -21.60
N ALA A 127 2.46 6.38 -20.63
CA ALA A 127 2.09 7.77 -20.90
C ALA A 127 3.24 8.54 -21.57
N ASP A 128 2.92 9.46 -22.47
CA ASP A 128 3.90 10.38 -23.00
C ASP A 128 4.42 11.36 -21.92
N SER A 129 5.65 11.85 -22.09
CA SER A 129 6.31 12.68 -21.06
C SER A 129 5.57 13.97 -20.73
N ARG A 130 4.84 14.57 -21.67
CA ARG A 130 4.11 15.81 -21.47
C ARG A 130 2.86 15.55 -20.60
N SER A 131 2.04 14.58 -20.98
CA SER A 131 0.85 14.18 -20.25
C SER A 131 1.19 13.68 -18.83
N ALA A 132 2.28 12.90 -18.71
CA ALA A 132 2.77 12.43 -17.42
C ALA A 132 3.14 13.58 -16.47
N ARG A 133 3.86 14.61 -16.96
CA ARG A 133 4.21 15.78 -16.14
C ARG A 133 3.01 16.65 -15.79
N VAL A 134 2.05 16.83 -16.70
CA VAL A 134 0.81 17.56 -16.41
C VAL A 134 0.08 16.86 -15.25
N ARG A 135 -0.13 15.56 -15.37
CA ARG A 135 -0.79 14.77 -14.32
C ARG A 135 -0.01 14.78 -13.00
N ALA A 136 1.31 14.73 -13.05
CA ALA A 136 2.16 14.83 -11.86
C ALA A 136 1.97 16.16 -11.13
N VAL A 137 1.92 17.29 -11.86
CA VAL A 137 1.68 18.62 -11.27
C VAL A 137 0.29 18.69 -10.63
N GLU A 138 -0.76 18.20 -11.30
CA GLU A 138 -2.11 18.16 -10.74
C GLU A 138 -2.16 17.40 -9.41
N LEU A 139 -1.46 16.26 -9.31
CA LEU A 139 -1.39 15.47 -8.08
C LEU A 139 -0.59 16.17 -6.97
N LEU A 140 0.50 16.85 -7.32
CA LEU A 140 1.27 17.63 -6.36
C LEU A 140 0.47 18.82 -5.83
N ASP A 141 -0.31 19.49 -6.69
CA ASP A 141 -1.20 20.58 -6.29
C ASP A 141 -2.33 20.06 -5.39
N TYR A 142 -2.96 18.94 -5.76
CA TYR A 142 -3.99 18.29 -4.94
C TYR A 142 -3.48 17.91 -3.53
N LEU A 143 -2.21 17.52 -3.43
CA LEU A 143 -1.54 17.16 -2.17
C LEU A 143 -0.85 18.34 -1.49
N GLU A 144 -1.14 19.57 -1.91
CA GLU A 144 -0.63 20.81 -1.31
C GLU A 144 0.91 20.91 -1.27
N VAL A 145 1.57 20.34 -2.30
CA VAL A 145 3.04 20.36 -2.45
C VAL A 145 3.48 20.83 -3.84
N GLY A 146 2.57 21.41 -4.62
CA GLY A 146 2.82 21.90 -5.97
C GLY A 146 3.86 23.01 -6.06
N ASN A 147 4.02 23.82 -4.99
CA ASN A 147 5.07 24.82 -4.88
C ASN A 147 6.49 24.22 -4.82
N ARG A 148 6.61 22.91 -4.62
CA ARG A 148 7.87 22.14 -4.59
C ARG A 148 8.10 21.27 -5.82
N LYS A 149 7.26 21.36 -6.84
CA LYS A 149 7.30 20.50 -8.04
C LYS A 149 8.67 20.41 -8.71
N ASP A 150 9.44 21.50 -8.72
CA ASP A 150 10.76 21.57 -9.31
C ASP A 150 11.90 21.38 -8.29
N SER A 151 11.60 20.97 -7.06
CA SER A 151 12.58 20.74 -6.00
C SER A 151 13.09 19.31 -6.03
N LEU A 152 14.41 19.13 -5.86
CA LEU A 152 15.03 17.82 -5.63
C LEU A 152 14.64 17.29 -4.23
N PRO A 153 14.61 15.97 -4.02
CA PRO A 153 14.28 15.35 -2.73
C PRO A 153 15.09 15.88 -1.56
N SER A 154 16.37 16.21 -1.77
CA SER A 154 17.26 16.79 -0.74
C SER A 154 16.84 18.18 -0.23
N LYS A 155 15.93 18.86 -0.95
CA LYS A 155 15.42 20.19 -0.58
C LYS A 155 13.99 20.15 -0.03
N LEU A 156 13.42 18.95 0.13
CA LEU A 156 12.09 18.73 0.67
C LEU A 156 12.18 18.46 2.18
N SER A 157 11.25 19.01 2.95
CA SER A 157 11.01 18.54 4.32
C SER A 157 10.44 17.12 4.31
N GLY A 158 10.52 16.41 5.46
CA GLY A 158 9.98 15.05 5.56
C GLY A 158 8.51 14.96 5.15
N GLY A 159 7.66 15.90 5.57
CA GLY A 159 6.25 15.95 5.19
C GLY A 159 6.02 16.29 3.71
N GLU A 160 6.86 17.15 3.10
CA GLU A 160 6.81 17.40 1.65
C GLU A 160 7.23 16.17 0.86
N ALA A 161 8.31 15.49 1.24
CA ALA A 161 8.77 14.25 0.63
C ALA A 161 7.71 13.14 0.73
N GLN A 162 7.02 13.05 1.88
CA GLN A 162 5.92 12.11 2.08
C GLN A 162 4.77 12.39 1.10
N ARG A 163 4.34 13.65 0.95
CA ARG A 163 3.29 14.02 0.01
C ARG A 163 3.69 13.74 -1.45
N VAL A 164 4.95 13.96 -1.82
CA VAL A 164 5.46 13.57 -3.14
C VAL A 164 5.43 12.04 -3.34
N ALA A 165 5.79 11.26 -2.31
CA ALA A 165 5.71 9.80 -2.36
C ALA A 165 4.25 9.30 -2.50
N ILE A 166 3.30 9.95 -1.81
CA ILE A 166 1.86 9.69 -1.98
C ILE A 166 1.40 10.06 -3.41
N ALA A 167 1.79 11.24 -3.93
CA ALA A 167 1.48 11.63 -5.32
C ALA A 167 1.95 10.57 -6.32
N ARG A 168 3.18 10.07 -6.13
CA ARG A 168 3.74 9.00 -6.96
C ARG A 168 2.93 7.70 -6.87
N ALA A 169 2.52 7.31 -5.67
CA ALA A 169 1.70 6.13 -5.46
C ALA A 169 0.33 6.23 -6.16
N LEU A 170 -0.25 7.44 -6.22
CA LEU A 170 -1.55 7.71 -6.83
C LEU A 170 -1.50 7.98 -8.34
N ALA A 171 -0.33 8.05 -8.95
CA ALA A 171 -0.16 8.53 -10.32
C ALA A 171 -1.04 7.78 -11.33
N ASN A 172 -1.05 6.46 -11.27
CA ASN A 172 -1.84 5.59 -12.16
C ASN A 172 -3.27 5.29 -11.66
N LYS A 173 -3.78 6.03 -10.64
CA LYS A 173 -5.10 5.81 -10.05
C LYS A 173 -5.29 4.36 -9.58
N PRO A 174 -4.41 3.83 -8.73
CA PRO A 174 -4.49 2.45 -8.29
C PRO A 174 -5.73 2.22 -7.43
N ARG A 175 -6.31 1.02 -7.53
CA ARG A 175 -7.40 0.58 -6.66
C ARG A 175 -6.91 0.00 -5.33
N ILE A 176 -5.61 -0.30 -5.22
CA ILE A 176 -4.98 -0.86 -4.02
C ILE A 176 -3.79 0.02 -3.65
N ILE A 177 -3.76 0.53 -2.43
CA ILE A 177 -2.65 1.33 -1.89
C ILE A 177 -2.02 0.55 -0.74
N LEU A 178 -0.73 0.27 -0.86
CA LEU A 178 0.06 -0.43 0.14
C LEU A 178 1.04 0.57 0.78
N ALA A 179 0.97 0.73 2.09
CA ALA A 179 1.77 1.69 2.83
C ALA A 179 2.58 0.97 3.92
N ASP A 180 3.89 0.99 3.80
CA ASP A 180 4.79 0.44 4.82
C ASP A 180 5.26 1.59 5.72
N GLU A 181 4.72 1.65 6.93
CA GLU A 181 5.00 2.66 7.94
C GLU A 181 4.89 4.12 7.43
N PRO A 182 3.76 4.52 6.85
CA PRO A 182 3.64 5.80 6.16
C PRO A 182 3.78 7.03 7.06
N THR A 183 3.83 6.84 8.38
CA THR A 183 3.86 7.91 9.38
C THR A 183 5.08 7.85 10.31
N ALA A 184 5.96 6.84 10.16
CA ALA A 184 7.06 6.57 11.11
C ALA A 184 8.04 7.75 11.32
N ALA A 185 8.21 8.61 10.30
CA ALA A 185 9.10 9.78 10.39
C ALA A 185 8.39 11.09 10.77
N LEU A 186 7.11 11.02 11.19
CA LEU A 186 6.25 12.16 11.42
C LEU A 186 5.87 12.30 12.91
N ASP A 187 5.65 13.52 13.36
CA ASP A 187 4.98 13.78 14.63
C ASP A 187 3.48 13.40 14.54
N SER A 188 2.82 13.27 15.68
CA SER A 188 1.42 12.80 15.77
C SER A 188 0.43 13.65 14.96
N VAL A 189 0.65 14.97 14.87
CA VAL A 189 -0.22 15.87 14.10
C VAL A 189 -0.08 15.59 12.62
N ARG A 190 1.15 15.51 12.13
CA ARG A 190 1.44 15.22 10.72
C ARG A 190 1.05 13.78 10.33
N ALA A 191 1.23 12.82 11.25
CA ALA A 191 0.76 11.45 11.08
C ALA A 191 -0.75 11.40 10.87
N GLY A 192 -1.53 12.12 11.70
CA GLY A 192 -2.98 12.26 11.55
C GLY A 192 -3.36 12.83 10.18
N ILE A 193 -2.71 13.90 9.72
CA ILE A 193 -2.97 14.52 8.41
C ILE A 193 -2.74 13.52 7.26
N VAL A 194 -1.66 12.73 7.31
CA VAL A 194 -1.38 11.70 6.28
C VAL A 194 -2.46 10.63 6.28
N MET A 195 -2.88 10.15 7.45
CA MET A 195 -3.92 9.13 7.54
C MET A 195 -5.30 9.65 7.10
N ASP A 196 -5.67 10.89 7.47
CA ASP A 196 -6.89 11.53 6.99
C ASP A 196 -6.89 11.67 5.47
N LEU A 197 -5.74 11.99 4.88
CA LEU A 197 -5.57 12.02 3.43
C LEU A 197 -5.76 10.63 2.81
N LEU A 198 -5.16 9.58 3.36
CA LEU A 198 -5.32 8.20 2.86
C LEU A 198 -6.79 7.73 2.97
N ARG A 199 -7.49 8.06 4.07
CA ARG A 199 -8.93 7.77 4.23
C ARG A 199 -9.77 8.50 3.18
N LYS A 200 -9.49 9.80 2.96
CA LYS A 200 -10.17 10.59 1.93
C LYS A 200 -9.97 9.96 0.54
N LEU A 201 -8.74 9.59 0.20
CA LEU A 201 -8.42 8.94 -1.07
C LEU A 201 -9.10 7.58 -1.24
N ALA A 202 -9.13 6.75 -0.18
CA ALA A 202 -9.84 5.47 -0.20
C ALA A 202 -11.33 5.68 -0.53
N ALA A 203 -11.99 6.65 0.13
CA ALA A 203 -13.40 6.94 -0.07
C ALA A 203 -13.70 7.56 -1.45
N GLU A 204 -12.85 8.49 -1.94
CA GLU A 204 -13.08 9.19 -3.21
C GLU A 204 -12.80 8.32 -4.45
N GLN A 205 -11.92 7.34 -4.33
CA GLN A 205 -11.48 6.49 -5.45
C GLN A 205 -11.96 5.05 -5.35
N ASP A 206 -12.79 4.72 -4.34
CA ASP A 206 -13.17 3.33 -4.01
C ASP A 206 -11.93 2.42 -3.92
N ALA A 207 -10.83 2.92 -3.36
CA ALA A 207 -9.59 2.19 -3.24
C ALA A 207 -9.49 1.48 -1.88
N ALA A 208 -8.82 0.33 -1.84
CA ALA A 208 -8.42 -0.35 -0.61
C ALA A 208 -7.05 0.16 -0.16
N VAL A 209 -6.91 0.56 1.09
CA VAL A 209 -5.63 0.96 1.69
C VAL A 209 -5.22 -0.06 2.74
N ILE A 210 -4.01 -0.60 2.64
CA ILE A 210 -3.41 -1.47 3.65
C ILE A 210 -2.14 -0.78 4.17
N ALA A 211 -2.12 -0.44 5.45
CA ALA A 211 -0.98 0.20 6.08
C ALA A 211 -0.37 -0.66 7.19
N VAL A 212 0.93 -0.89 7.12
CA VAL A 212 1.70 -1.40 8.25
C VAL A 212 1.99 -0.23 9.19
N THR A 213 1.70 -0.37 10.45
CA THR A 213 2.03 0.63 11.47
C THR A 213 2.21 -0.01 12.85
N HIS A 214 2.91 0.68 13.72
CA HIS A 214 3.00 0.39 15.15
C HIS A 214 2.62 1.62 16.02
N ASP A 215 2.18 2.72 15.39
CA ASP A 215 1.78 3.95 16.07
C ASP A 215 0.31 3.86 16.50
N ASP A 216 0.09 3.72 17.82
CA ASP A 216 -1.23 3.62 18.44
C ASP A 216 -2.05 4.91 18.33
N LYS A 217 -1.41 6.07 18.10
CA LYS A 217 -2.07 7.37 17.99
C LYS A 217 -2.93 7.54 16.75
N ILE A 218 -2.79 6.64 15.77
CA ILE A 218 -3.55 6.68 14.52
C ILE A 218 -4.51 5.48 14.38
N PHE A 219 -4.66 4.63 15.40
CA PHE A 219 -5.51 3.44 15.33
C PHE A 219 -7.00 3.77 15.09
N ASP A 220 -7.46 4.91 15.56
CA ASP A 220 -8.82 5.42 15.30
C ASP A 220 -9.09 5.78 13.83
N ARG A 221 -8.05 5.79 12.99
CA ARG A 221 -8.13 6.08 11.55
C ARG A 221 -8.32 4.85 10.68
N PHE A 222 -8.30 3.65 11.25
CA PHE A 222 -8.49 2.41 10.53
C PHE A 222 -9.91 1.89 10.68
N ASP A 223 -10.46 1.32 9.60
CA ASP A 223 -11.77 0.68 9.60
C ASP A 223 -11.68 -0.76 10.15
N HIS A 224 -10.51 -1.40 9.97
CA HIS A 224 -10.21 -2.73 10.47
C HIS A 224 -8.73 -2.90 10.78
N MET A 225 -8.40 -3.77 11.74
CA MET A 225 -7.02 -4.04 12.15
C MET A 225 -6.76 -5.54 12.20
N TYR A 226 -5.78 -6.00 11.44
CA TYR A 226 -5.26 -7.35 11.48
C TYR A 226 -3.99 -7.40 12.34
N HIS A 227 -3.96 -8.30 13.30
CA HIS A 227 -2.81 -8.50 14.18
C HIS A 227 -2.01 -9.72 13.72
N LEU A 228 -0.76 -9.50 13.32
CA LEU A 228 0.20 -10.56 12.99
C LEU A 228 1.14 -10.80 14.17
N ARG A 229 1.30 -12.08 14.53
CA ARG A 229 2.31 -12.56 15.47
C ARG A 229 2.92 -13.86 14.93
N ASP A 230 4.25 -13.91 14.89
CA ASP A 230 5.00 -15.09 14.47
C ASP A 230 4.48 -15.69 13.14
N GLY A 231 4.24 -14.82 12.15
CA GLY A 231 3.76 -15.19 10.82
C GLY A 231 2.28 -15.58 10.73
N ARG A 232 1.50 -15.49 11.79
CA ARG A 232 0.07 -15.87 11.85
C ARG A 232 -0.80 -14.69 12.25
N LEU A 233 -2.07 -14.72 11.82
CA LEU A 233 -3.06 -13.79 12.37
C LEU A 233 -3.48 -14.26 13.77
N ASP A 234 -3.47 -13.33 14.73
CA ASP A 234 -4.10 -13.58 16.02
C ASP A 234 -5.61 -13.81 15.80
N GLY A 235 -6.17 -14.89 16.37
CA GLY A 235 -7.47 -15.46 16.06
C GLY A 235 -8.70 -14.65 16.48
N ASN A 236 -8.70 -13.32 16.27
CA ASN A 236 -9.87 -12.43 16.47
C ASN A 236 -9.99 -11.38 15.36
N GLY A 237 -9.80 -11.77 14.12
CA GLY A 237 -10.07 -10.94 12.94
C GLY A 237 -11.44 -11.23 12.34
N GLY A 238 -12.51 -11.20 13.13
CA GLY A 238 -13.84 -11.49 12.61
C GLY A 238 -14.93 -11.28 13.65
N ALA A 239 -15.47 -10.10 13.75
CA ALA A 239 -16.87 -9.83 14.12
C ALA A 239 -17.22 -8.40 13.66
#